data_cc58b190cdbb1d84aa5677394eec4055
#
_entry.id   cc58b190cdbb1d84aa5677394eec4055
#
_cell.length_a   1.000
_cell.length_b   1.000
_cell.length_c   1.000
_cell.angle_alpha   90.00
_cell.angle_beta   90.00
_cell.angle_gamma   90.00
#
_symmetry.space_group_name_H-M   'P 1'
#
loop_
_entity.id
_entity.type
_entity.pdbx_description
1 polymer ?
#
loop_
_entity_poly.entity_id
_entity_poly.type
_entity_poly.pdbx_seq_one_letter_code
_entity_poly.pdbx_strand_id
1 'polypeptide(L)'
;SFTAFAQDQEIRLFSHRGGRLEHDENTMYAFEKSYEAGYRGYETDIRLTSDGKLVLFHDNSLDRCTNATGSIEEKTMKEVAAIRTKEGRPLCTLQEFVDFFKDKHNDDLYIEFEIKTNEKLYTQEKIEEICDKIYKMVTANKPKGAVYLFTSSDYRALRYLQQKYKTTDMLLITSKPVNDETIALCKAMGITRLGAKMEGTSRAAVKKAKEAGLTVSLWPGLCVED
;
A
#
# COMPACT_ATOMS: atom_id res chain seq x y z
N SER A 1 -12.93 28.48 32.13
CA SER A 1 -13.39 27.18 31.63
C SER A 1 -12.74 26.92 30.29
N PHE A 2 -11.65 26.15 30.29
CA PHE A 2 -11.08 25.62 29.07
C PHE A 2 -11.81 24.31 28.73
N THR A 3 -12.82 24.37 27.90
CA THR A 3 -13.34 23.21 27.19
C THR A 3 -12.37 22.91 26.06
N ALA A 4 -11.38 22.06 26.32
CA ALA A 4 -10.62 21.42 25.28
C ALA A 4 -11.59 20.49 24.54
N PHE A 5 -12.06 20.90 23.36
CA PHE A 5 -12.64 20.00 22.40
C PHE A 5 -11.48 19.09 21.93
N ALA A 6 -11.33 17.94 22.58
CA ALA A 6 -10.70 16.81 21.94
C ALA A 6 -11.64 16.47 20.79
N GLN A 7 -11.31 16.92 19.57
CA GLN A 7 -11.84 16.28 18.39
C GLN A 7 -11.34 14.84 18.47
N ASP A 8 -12.26 13.90 18.67
CA ASP A 8 -12.01 12.48 18.50
C ASP A 8 -11.50 12.29 17.07
N GLN A 9 -10.20 12.29 16.92
CA GLN A 9 -9.60 11.99 15.63
C GLN A 9 -9.59 10.47 15.53
N GLU A 10 -10.49 9.97 14.70
CA GLU A 10 -10.59 8.55 14.41
C GLU A 10 -9.24 8.05 13.89
N ILE A 11 -8.63 7.13 14.65
CA ILE A 11 -7.40 6.44 14.26
C ILE A 11 -7.83 5.19 13.51
N ARG A 12 -7.46 5.10 12.23
CA ARG A 12 -7.69 3.90 11.43
C ARG A 12 -6.49 2.97 11.53
N LEU A 13 -6.74 1.73 11.90
CA LEU A 13 -5.74 0.67 11.89
C LEU A 13 -5.71 -0.03 10.54
N PHE A 14 -4.51 -0.33 10.07
CA PHE A 14 -4.28 -1.02 8.81
C PHE A 14 -3.71 -2.42 9.06
N SER A 15 -4.31 -3.40 8.43
CA SER A 15 -3.72 -4.73 8.27
C SER A 15 -2.62 -4.64 7.21
N HIS A 16 -1.40 -4.35 7.65
CA HIS A 16 -0.21 -4.21 6.82
C HIS A 16 0.15 -5.54 6.18
N ARG A 17 0.06 -5.63 4.84
CA ARG A 17 0.23 -6.87 4.06
C ARG A 17 -0.68 -8.03 4.50
N GLY A 18 -1.85 -7.71 5.03
CA GLY A 18 -2.78 -8.71 5.55
C GLY A 18 -2.50 -9.21 6.98
N GLY A 19 -1.66 -8.50 7.77
CA GLY A 19 -1.29 -8.89 9.12
C GLY A 19 0.00 -9.72 9.18
N ARG A 20 1.08 -9.18 8.64
CA ARG A 20 2.38 -9.84 8.43
C ARG A 20 3.07 -10.40 9.68
N LEU A 21 2.63 -10.06 10.87
CA LEU A 21 3.16 -10.61 12.12
C LEU A 21 2.44 -11.89 12.56
N GLU A 22 1.24 -12.13 12.02
CA GLU A 22 0.40 -13.27 12.37
C GLU A 22 0.27 -14.28 11.23
N HIS A 23 0.40 -13.81 10.00
CA HIS A 23 0.14 -14.60 8.78
C HIS A 23 1.19 -14.34 7.70
N ASP A 24 1.31 -15.25 6.74
CA ASP A 24 2.10 -15.03 5.54
C ASP A 24 1.64 -13.77 4.81
N GLU A 25 2.52 -12.78 4.74
CA GLU A 25 2.24 -11.47 4.17
C GLU A 25 1.78 -11.53 2.70
N ASN A 26 0.89 -10.62 2.30
CA ASN A 26 0.40 -10.48 0.92
C ASN A 26 -0.23 -11.76 0.34
N THR A 27 -0.89 -12.58 1.17
CA THR A 27 -1.67 -13.74 0.74
C THR A 27 -3.17 -13.50 0.90
N MET A 28 -4.00 -14.15 0.07
CA MET A 28 -5.46 -14.09 0.27
C MET A 28 -5.87 -14.59 1.65
N TYR A 29 -5.24 -15.63 2.14
CA TYR A 29 -5.48 -16.13 3.49
C TYR A 29 -5.31 -15.03 4.56
N ALA A 30 -4.22 -14.25 4.49
CA ALA A 30 -3.97 -13.18 5.43
C ALA A 30 -5.05 -12.08 5.36
N PHE A 31 -5.44 -11.68 4.14
CA PHE A 31 -6.49 -10.66 3.96
C PHE A 31 -7.87 -11.14 4.42
N GLU A 32 -8.22 -12.39 4.15
CA GLU A 32 -9.46 -13.00 4.62
C GLU A 32 -9.51 -13.05 6.15
N LYS A 33 -8.43 -13.49 6.80
CA LYS A 33 -8.33 -13.54 8.27
C LYS A 33 -8.43 -12.15 8.90
N SER A 34 -7.76 -11.16 8.34
CA SER A 34 -7.88 -9.78 8.80
C SER A 34 -9.30 -9.23 8.61
N TYR A 35 -9.96 -9.57 7.51
CA TYR A 35 -11.34 -9.17 7.28
C TYR A 35 -12.30 -9.82 8.29
N GLU A 36 -12.15 -11.14 8.55
CA GLU A 36 -12.89 -11.89 9.58
C GLU A 36 -12.68 -11.29 10.98
N ALA A 37 -11.46 -10.84 11.29
CA ALA A 37 -11.13 -10.17 12.55
C ALA A 37 -11.70 -8.74 12.68
N GLY A 38 -12.38 -8.23 11.63
CA GLY A 38 -13.05 -6.93 11.67
C GLY A 38 -12.22 -5.76 11.14
N TYR A 39 -10.99 -5.97 10.66
CA TYR A 39 -10.22 -4.91 10.03
C TYR A 39 -10.89 -4.46 8.74
N ARG A 40 -10.85 -3.13 8.48
CA ARG A 40 -11.37 -2.51 7.25
C ARG A 40 -10.34 -1.58 6.60
N GLY A 41 -9.19 -1.39 7.22
CA GLY A 41 -8.00 -0.76 6.66
C GLY A 41 -7.02 -1.82 6.19
N TYR A 42 -6.52 -1.73 4.96
CA TYR A 42 -5.55 -2.67 4.37
C TYR A 42 -4.46 -1.93 3.63
N GLU A 43 -3.29 -2.52 3.62
CA GLU A 43 -2.19 -2.12 2.77
C GLU A 43 -1.64 -3.37 2.07
N THR A 44 -1.26 -3.23 0.80
CA THR A 44 -0.69 -4.30 -0.02
C THR A 44 0.31 -3.76 -1.04
N ASP A 45 1.30 -4.59 -1.35
CA ASP A 45 2.40 -4.28 -2.27
C ASP A 45 2.20 -4.95 -3.62
N ILE A 46 2.38 -4.23 -4.72
CA ILE A 46 2.10 -4.75 -6.07
C ILE A 46 3.35 -4.70 -6.94
N ARG A 47 3.68 -5.82 -7.56
CA ARG A 47 4.77 -5.97 -8.53
C ARG A 47 4.29 -6.50 -9.87
N LEU A 48 5.08 -6.26 -10.90
CA LEU A 48 4.80 -6.67 -12.27
C LEU A 48 5.67 -7.87 -12.65
N THR A 49 5.07 -8.98 -13.08
CA THR A 49 5.80 -10.14 -13.63
C THR A 49 6.41 -9.82 -14.99
N SER A 50 7.33 -10.67 -15.47
CA SER A 50 7.98 -10.50 -16.79
C SER A 50 6.99 -10.52 -17.96
N ASP A 51 5.86 -11.21 -17.82
CA ASP A 51 4.77 -11.27 -18.80
C ASP A 51 3.61 -10.30 -18.45
N GLY A 52 3.87 -9.31 -17.61
CA GLY A 52 2.98 -8.18 -17.37
C GLY A 52 1.74 -8.49 -16.54
N LYS A 53 1.79 -9.44 -15.62
CA LYS A 53 0.73 -9.72 -14.63
C LYS A 53 1.06 -9.05 -13.30
N LEU A 54 0.03 -8.75 -12.50
CA LEU A 54 0.16 -8.07 -11.22
C LEU A 54 0.06 -9.07 -10.07
N VAL A 55 1.10 -9.12 -9.23
CA VAL A 55 1.24 -10.03 -8.09
C VAL A 55 1.48 -9.22 -6.83
N LEU A 56 0.91 -9.65 -5.71
CA LEU A 56 1.13 -9.01 -4.42
C LEU A 56 2.41 -9.53 -3.80
N PHE A 57 3.42 -8.67 -3.68
CA PHE A 57 4.70 -9.03 -3.09
C PHE A 57 5.52 -7.79 -2.71
N HIS A 58 6.11 -7.80 -1.52
CA HIS A 58 6.84 -6.64 -1.00
C HIS A 58 8.29 -6.57 -1.48
N ASP A 59 9.07 -7.62 -1.23
CA ASP A 59 10.54 -7.59 -1.37
C ASP A 59 11.00 -7.55 -2.82
N ASN A 60 12.23 -7.08 -3.03
CA ASN A 60 12.90 -7.19 -4.33
C ASN A 60 13.34 -8.62 -4.66
N SER A 61 13.36 -9.52 -3.67
CA SER A 61 13.72 -10.92 -3.81
C SER A 61 12.68 -11.82 -3.14
N LEU A 62 12.44 -12.99 -3.74
CA LEU A 62 11.52 -14.02 -3.24
C LEU A 62 12.04 -14.76 -2.00
N ASP A 63 13.33 -14.66 -1.70
CA ASP A 63 14.07 -15.53 -0.78
C ASP A 63 13.55 -15.51 0.66
N ARG A 64 13.16 -14.33 1.18
CA ARG A 64 12.72 -14.18 2.57
C ARG A 64 11.40 -14.91 2.84
N CYS A 65 10.43 -14.76 1.95
CA CYS A 65 9.03 -15.14 2.20
C CYS A 65 8.59 -16.41 1.48
N THR A 66 9.41 -16.93 0.52
CA THR A 66 8.98 -18.03 -0.35
C THR A 66 10.00 -19.16 -0.44
N ASN A 67 9.64 -20.23 -1.15
CA ASN A 67 10.50 -21.35 -1.50
C ASN A 67 11.30 -21.11 -2.80
N ALA A 68 11.26 -19.90 -3.37
CA ALA A 68 11.91 -19.53 -4.62
C ALA A 68 12.95 -18.43 -4.40
N THR A 69 13.77 -18.16 -5.41
CA THR A 69 14.81 -17.12 -5.43
C THR A 69 14.65 -16.17 -6.61
N GLY A 70 15.36 -15.04 -6.57
CA GLY A 70 15.28 -14.00 -7.59
C GLY A 70 14.07 -13.07 -7.40
N SER A 71 13.68 -12.33 -8.42
CA SER A 71 12.60 -11.32 -8.34
C SER A 71 11.33 -11.76 -9.05
N ILE A 72 10.19 -11.18 -8.66
CA ILE A 72 8.90 -11.34 -9.37
C ILE A 72 9.02 -10.87 -10.83
N GLU A 73 9.75 -9.78 -11.05
CA GLU A 73 9.92 -9.14 -12.35
C GLU A 73 10.66 -10.01 -13.38
N GLU A 74 11.38 -11.02 -12.92
CA GLU A 74 12.13 -11.99 -13.77
C GLU A 74 11.32 -13.26 -14.07
N LYS A 75 10.14 -13.40 -13.48
CA LYS A 75 9.30 -14.60 -13.61
C LYS A 75 8.01 -14.33 -14.36
N THR A 76 7.59 -15.29 -15.17
CA THR A 76 6.25 -15.30 -15.77
C THR A 76 5.20 -15.65 -14.72
N MET A 77 3.94 -15.33 -14.97
CA MET A 77 2.84 -15.71 -14.08
C MET A 77 2.73 -17.24 -13.91
N LYS A 78 3.06 -18.01 -14.94
CA LYS A 78 3.10 -19.46 -14.87
C LYS A 78 4.13 -19.96 -13.83
N GLU A 79 5.29 -19.35 -13.78
CA GLU A 79 6.34 -19.66 -12.80
C GLU A 79 5.91 -19.21 -11.40
N VAL A 80 5.35 -18.00 -11.27
CA VAL A 80 4.83 -17.47 -10.01
C VAL A 80 3.75 -18.38 -9.42
N ALA A 81 2.87 -18.94 -10.24
CA ALA A 81 1.80 -19.85 -9.78
C ALA A 81 2.32 -21.13 -9.11
N ALA A 82 3.57 -21.54 -9.37
CA ALA A 82 4.22 -22.67 -8.73
C ALA A 82 4.93 -22.31 -7.41
N ILE A 83 5.16 -21.02 -7.14
CA ILE A 83 5.82 -20.54 -5.93
C ILE A 83 4.87 -20.66 -4.73
N ARG A 84 5.46 -20.96 -3.58
CA ARG A 84 4.73 -21.03 -2.30
C ARG A 84 5.46 -20.19 -1.26
N THR A 85 4.69 -19.60 -0.36
CA THR A 85 5.24 -18.97 0.84
C THR A 85 5.93 -19.99 1.74
N LYS A 86 6.63 -19.55 2.77
CA LYS A 86 7.27 -20.45 3.75
C LYS A 86 6.27 -21.39 4.45
N GLU A 87 5.02 -20.97 4.57
CA GLU A 87 3.92 -21.78 5.13
C GLU A 87 3.14 -22.60 4.07
N GLY A 88 3.61 -22.60 2.82
CA GLY A 88 3.06 -23.41 1.73
C GLY A 88 1.87 -22.79 0.98
N ARG A 89 1.54 -21.50 1.21
CA ARG A 89 0.43 -20.83 0.52
C ARG A 89 0.85 -20.30 -0.86
N PRO A 90 -0.08 -20.20 -1.83
CA PRO A 90 0.19 -19.55 -3.11
C PRO A 90 0.39 -18.04 -2.93
N LEU A 91 1.14 -17.43 -3.83
CA LEU A 91 1.19 -15.98 -3.95
C LEU A 91 -0.14 -15.46 -4.52
N CYS A 92 -0.57 -14.30 -4.03
CA CYS A 92 -1.82 -13.67 -4.43
C CYS A 92 -1.61 -12.75 -5.64
N THR A 93 -2.55 -12.74 -6.57
CA THR A 93 -2.63 -11.76 -7.65
C THR A 93 -3.44 -10.54 -7.22
N LEU A 94 -3.20 -9.38 -7.85
CA LEU A 94 -4.04 -8.21 -7.61
C LEU A 94 -5.51 -8.47 -8.02
N GLN A 95 -5.74 -9.30 -9.03
CA GLN A 95 -7.11 -9.65 -9.44
C GLN A 95 -7.87 -10.40 -8.34
N GLU A 96 -7.26 -11.41 -7.72
CA GLU A 96 -7.87 -12.14 -6.60
C GLU A 96 -8.18 -11.20 -5.43
N PHE A 97 -7.27 -10.30 -5.12
CA PHE A 97 -7.45 -9.31 -4.05
C PHE A 97 -8.63 -8.37 -4.32
N VAL A 98 -8.70 -7.75 -5.51
CA VAL A 98 -9.79 -6.82 -5.81
C VAL A 98 -11.13 -7.55 -5.98
N ASP A 99 -11.13 -8.79 -6.47
CA ASP A 99 -12.33 -9.63 -6.56
C ASP A 99 -12.91 -9.98 -5.17
N PHE A 100 -12.06 -10.20 -4.17
CA PHE A 100 -12.49 -10.44 -2.80
C PHE A 100 -13.24 -9.22 -2.21
N PHE A 101 -12.79 -8.01 -2.53
CA PHE A 101 -13.37 -6.79 -1.96
C PHE A 101 -14.50 -6.16 -2.80
N LYS A 102 -14.61 -6.45 -4.10
CA LYS A 102 -15.49 -5.71 -5.04
C LYS A 102 -16.97 -5.65 -4.64
N ASP A 103 -17.49 -6.67 -3.97
CA ASP A 103 -18.89 -6.77 -3.56
C ASP A 103 -19.15 -6.32 -2.12
N LYS A 104 -18.11 -5.82 -1.42
CA LYS A 104 -18.21 -5.36 -0.02
C LYS A 104 -18.57 -3.88 0.04
N HIS A 105 -19.73 -3.56 -0.50
CA HIS A 105 -20.23 -2.19 -0.54
C HIS A 105 -20.57 -1.67 0.88
N ASN A 106 -20.17 -0.43 1.16
CA ASN A 106 -20.41 0.28 2.43
C ASN A 106 -19.75 -0.34 3.68
N ASP A 107 -18.76 -1.20 3.52
CA ASP A 107 -17.99 -1.80 4.62
C ASP A 107 -16.93 -0.85 5.22
N ASP A 108 -16.95 0.42 4.87
CA ASP A 108 -15.96 1.43 5.28
C ASP A 108 -14.51 1.03 4.96
N LEU A 109 -14.34 0.38 3.81
CA LEU A 109 -13.02 -0.08 3.35
C LEU A 109 -12.10 1.09 3.03
N TYR A 110 -10.85 0.97 3.51
CA TYR A 110 -9.77 1.90 3.19
C TYR A 110 -8.54 1.08 2.80
N ILE A 111 -8.15 1.13 1.53
CA ILE A 111 -7.07 0.28 1.01
C ILE A 111 -5.98 1.11 0.35
N GLU A 112 -4.73 0.89 0.79
CA GLU A 112 -3.52 1.46 0.23
C GLU A 112 -2.88 0.42 -0.71
N PHE A 113 -2.76 0.76 -1.99
CA PHE A 113 -2.14 -0.05 -3.04
C PHE A 113 -0.74 0.48 -3.31
N GLU A 114 0.30 -0.14 -2.74
CA GLU A 114 1.66 0.30 -2.95
C GLU A 114 2.23 -0.24 -4.27
N ILE A 115 2.57 0.68 -5.17
CA ILE A 115 3.25 0.38 -6.42
C ILE A 115 4.73 0.20 -6.11
N LYS A 116 5.18 -1.06 -6.06
CA LYS A 116 6.58 -1.41 -5.82
C LYS A 116 7.36 -1.37 -7.11
N THR A 117 8.45 -0.64 -7.09
CA THR A 117 9.39 -0.55 -8.20
C THR A 117 10.81 -0.72 -7.68
N ASN A 118 11.75 -0.90 -8.57
CA ASN A 118 13.16 -0.73 -8.28
C ASN A 118 13.85 -0.08 -9.50
N GLU A 119 14.88 0.73 -9.24
CA GLU A 119 15.54 1.52 -10.27
C GLU A 119 16.21 0.67 -11.37
N LYS A 120 16.59 -0.57 -11.05
CA LYS A 120 17.29 -1.47 -11.99
C LYS A 120 16.35 -2.11 -13.01
N LEU A 121 15.13 -2.45 -12.60
CA LEU A 121 14.19 -3.25 -13.39
C LEU A 121 13.04 -2.42 -13.96
N TYR A 122 12.76 -1.22 -13.41
CA TYR A 122 11.66 -0.37 -13.83
C TYR A 122 12.13 0.85 -14.62
N THR A 123 12.16 0.72 -15.95
CA THR A 123 12.25 1.86 -16.86
C THR A 123 10.99 2.73 -16.75
N GLN A 124 11.01 3.92 -17.34
CA GLN A 124 9.83 4.79 -17.36
C GLN A 124 8.62 4.08 -18.01
N GLU A 125 8.83 3.34 -19.10
CA GLU A 125 7.77 2.60 -19.80
C GLU A 125 7.16 1.51 -18.91
N LYS A 126 7.97 0.79 -18.13
CA LYS A 126 7.47 -0.22 -17.18
C LYS A 126 6.71 0.42 -16.01
N ILE A 127 7.14 1.60 -15.56
CA ILE A 127 6.39 2.35 -14.54
C ILE A 127 5.02 2.76 -15.08
N GLU A 128 4.96 3.26 -16.30
CA GLU A 128 3.70 3.61 -16.95
C GLU A 128 2.81 2.39 -17.16
N GLU A 129 3.38 1.26 -17.56
CA GLU A 129 2.66 0.00 -17.73
C GLU A 129 2.04 -0.48 -16.40
N ILE A 130 2.83 -0.56 -15.32
CA ILE A 130 2.32 -1.04 -14.02
C ILE A 130 1.29 -0.08 -13.44
N CYS A 131 1.50 1.23 -13.54
CA CYS A 131 0.55 2.25 -13.09
C CYS A 131 -0.78 2.14 -13.84
N ASP A 132 -0.75 1.99 -15.17
CA ASP A 132 -1.95 1.84 -16.00
C ASP A 132 -2.75 0.60 -15.62
N LYS A 133 -2.08 -0.53 -15.48
CA LYS A 133 -2.71 -1.80 -15.10
C LYS A 133 -3.34 -1.73 -13.73
N ILE A 134 -2.61 -1.23 -12.73
CA ILE A 134 -3.10 -1.09 -11.36
C ILE A 134 -4.29 -0.13 -11.34
N TYR A 135 -4.15 1.07 -11.91
CA TYR A 135 -5.20 2.07 -11.90
C TYR A 135 -6.51 1.54 -12.49
N LYS A 136 -6.44 0.93 -13.68
CA LYS A 136 -7.62 0.37 -14.38
C LYS A 136 -8.27 -0.74 -13.56
N MET A 137 -7.49 -1.69 -13.05
CA MET A 137 -8.01 -2.82 -12.29
C MET A 137 -8.64 -2.39 -10.97
N VAL A 138 -7.94 -1.55 -10.21
CA VAL A 138 -8.37 -1.07 -8.89
C VAL A 138 -9.63 -0.21 -9.01
N THR A 139 -9.67 0.73 -9.95
CA THR A 139 -10.83 1.62 -10.12
C THR A 139 -12.06 0.89 -10.65
N ALA A 140 -11.89 -0.08 -11.54
CA ALA A 140 -12.99 -0.87 -12.08
C ALA A 140 -13.65 -1.79 -11.05
N ASN A 141 -12.92 -2.19 -10.00
CA ASN A 141 -13.39 -3.11 -8.96
C ASN A 141 -13.60 -2.43 -7.60
N LYS A 142 -13.58 -1.10 -7.54
CA LYS A 142 -13.76 -0.35 -6.30
C LYS A 142 -15.21 -0.41 -5.84
N PRO A 143 -15.51 -0.99 -4.66
CA PRO A 143 -16.87 -1.01 -4.14
C PRO A 143 -17.33 0.39 -3.73
N LYS A 144 -18.64 0.59 -3.75
CA LYS A 144 -19.25 1.85 -3.32
C LYS A 144 -18.90 2.12 -1.84
N GLY A 145 -18.49 3.35 -1.55
CA GLY A 145 -18.13 3.79 -0.20
C GLY A 145 -16.67 3.54 0.18
N ALA A 146 -15.93 2.71 -0.55
CA ALA A 146 -14.52 2.45 -0.25
C ALA A 146 -13.62 3.64 -0.60
N VAL A 147 -12.55 3.82 0.18
CA VAL A 147 -11.43 4.71 -0.12
C VAL A 147 -10.26 3.84 -0.59
N TYR A 148 -9.86 4.03 -1.84
CA TYR A 148 -8.71 3.34 -2.44
C TYR A 148 -7.65 4.36 -2.79
N LEU A 149 -6.43 4.16 -2.28
CA LEU A 149 -5.30 5.05 -2.51
C LEU A 149 -4.18 4.33 -3.26
N PHE A 150 -3.58 5.03 -4.20
CA PHE A 150 -2.34 4.60 -4.85
C PHE A 150 -1.16 5.16 -4.06
N THR A 151 -0.26 4.29 -3.63
CA THR A 151 0.91 4.70 -2.87
C THR A 151 2.19 4.29 -3.57
N SER A 152 3.26 5.03 -3.40
CA SER A 152 4.59 4.66 -3.86
C SER A 152 5.65 5.52 -3.18
N SER A 153 6.83 4.94 -2.99
CA SER A 153 8.06 5.68 -2.72
C SER A 153 8.76 6.17 -4.01
N ASP A 154 8.34 5.64 -5.16
CA ASP A 154 8.82 6.09 -6.47
C ASP A 154 7.94 7.24 -7.00
N TYR A 155 8.48 8.45 -6.95
CA TYR A 155 7.75 9.66 -7.37
C TYR A 155 7.37 9.66 -8.85
N ARG A 156 8.06 8.89 -9.69
CA ARG A 156 7.72 8.75 -11.12
C ARG A 156 6.33 8.13 -11.28
N ALA A 157 6.02 7.11 -10.46
CA ALA A 157 4.71 6.45 -10.46
C ALA A 157 3.60 7.42 -10.07
N LEU A 158 3.76 8.14 -8.95
CA LEU A 158 2.76 9.10 -8.47
C LEU A 158 2.55 10.25 -9.47
N ARG A 159 3.63 10.81 -10.02
CA ARG A 159 3.54 11.86 -11.06
C ARG A 159 2.82 11.39 -12.32
N TYR A 160 3.11 10.17 -12.76
CA TYR A 160 2.43 9.61 -13.93
C TYR A 160 0.92 9.48 -13.70
N LEU A 161 0.51 8.93 -12.55
CA LEU A 161 -0.90 8.82 -12.19
C LEU A 161 -1.60 10.19 -12.12
N GLN A 162 -0.95 11.19 -11.53
CA GLN A 162 -1.46 12.57 -11.50
C GLN A 162 -1.65 13.15 -12.91
N GLN A 163 -0.66 12.99 -13.75
CA GLN A 163 -0.67 13.59 -15.09
C GLN A 163 -1.68 12.92 -16.01
N LYS A 164 -1.73 11.58 -16.00
CA LYS A 164 -2.58 10.81 -16.91
C LYS A 164 -4.02 10.73 -16.47
N TYR A 165 -4.25 10.40 -15.18
CA TYR A 165 -5.58 10.12 -14.65
C TYR A 165 -6.20 11.26 -13.85
N LYS A 166 -5.42 12.32 -13.59
CA LYS A 166 -5.84 13.46 -12.76
C LYS A 166 -6.35 13.04 -11.37
N THR A 167 -5.90 11.87 -10.89
CA THR A 167 -6.31 11.38 -9.58
C THR A 167 -5.63 12.14 -8.45
N THR A 168 -6.36 12.36 -7.37
CA THR A 168 -5.87 12.90 -6.10
C THR A 168 -5.85 11.82 -5.00
N ASP A 169 -6.32 10.60 -5.32
CA ASP A 169 -6.36 9.47 -4.40
C ASP A 169 -4.98 8.82 -4.29
N MET A 170 -4.04 9.58 -3.75
CA MET A 170 -2.65 9.17 -3.63
C MET A 170 -2.09 9.45 -2.24
N LEU A 171 -1.11 8.63 -1.84
CA LEU A 171 -0.33 8.79 -0.63
C LEU A 171 1.16 8.69 -1.01
N LEU A 172 1.93 9.69 -0.60
CA LEU A 172 3.38 9.65 -0.71
C LEU A 172 3.94 8.82 0.43
N ILE A 173 4.62 7.70 0.12
CA ILE A 173 5.30 6.90 1.14
C ILE A 173 6.78 7.23 1.20
N THR A 174 7.35 7.29 2.40
CA THR A 174 8.78 7.58 2.61
C THR A 174 9.33 6.77 3.78
N SER A 175 10.62 6.42 3.69
CA SER A 175 11.38 5.80 4.78
C SER A 175 11.84 6.81 5.85
N LYS A 176 11.56 8.10 5.67
CA LYS A 176 11.86 9.16 6.63
C LYS A 176 10.70 9.33 7.63
N PRO A 177 10.98 9.85 8.84
CA PRO A 177 9.92 10.26 9.77
C PRO A 177 9.19 11.49 9.25
N VAL A 178 8.07 11.83 9.88
CA VAL A 178 7.38 13.10 9.65
C VAL A 178 8.29 14.24 10.13
N ASN A 179 8.65 15.12 9.20
CA ASN A 179 9.47 16.32 9.46
C ASN A 179 9.19 17.39 8.39
N ASP A 180 9.88 18.53 8.48
CA ASP A 180 9.68 19.65 7.56
C ASP A 180 9.99 19.30 6.10
N GLU A 181 10.98 18.44 5.87
CA GLU A 181 11.35 17.99 4.53
C GLU A 181 10.23 17.16 3.90
N THR A 182 9.68 16.16 4.65
CA THR A 182 8.61 15.28 4.14
C THR A 182 7.29 16.05 3.96
N ILE A 183 7.00 17.02 4.81
CA ILE A 183 5.85 17.93 4.65
C ILE A 183 6.02 18.79 3.40
N ALA A 184 7.21 19.40 3.22
CA ALA A 184 7.51 20.23 2.05
C ALA A 184 7.44 19.42 0.74
N LEU A 185 7.90 18.17 0.76
CA LEU A 185 7.84 17.27 -0.39
C LEU A 185 6.39 16.97 -0.81
N CYS A 186 5.51 16.64 0.15
CA CYS A 186 4.09 16.45 -0.14
C CYS A 186 3.47 17.69 -0.78
N LYS A 187 3.76 18.87 -0.25
CA LYS A 187 3.28 20.15 -0.80
C LYS A 187 3.78 20.38 -2.23
N ALA A 188 5.09 20.14 -2.48
CA ALA A 188 5.68 20.31 -3.80
C ALA A 188 5.09 19.34 -4.84
N MET A 189 4.64 18.17 -4.41
CA MET A 189 3.97 17.20 -5.27
C MET A 189 2.45 17.40 -5.37
N GLY A 190 1.86 18.28 -4.58
CA GLY A 190 0.41 18.46 -4.52
C GLY A 190 -0.33 17.23 -3.93
N ILE A 191 0.35 16.45 -3.08
CA ILE A 191 -0.20 15.26 -2.42
C ILE A 191 -0.56 15.62 -0.98
N THR A 192 -1.77 15.26 -0.55
CA THR A 192 -2.31 15.62 0.77
C THR A 192 -2.24 14.48 1.79
N ARG A 193 -1.62 13.35 1.44
CA ARG A 193 -1.48 12.19 2.32
C ARG A 193 -0.01 11.75 2.38
N LEU A 194 0.51 11.59 3.59
CA LEU A 194 1.90 11.24 3.87
C LEU A 194 1.96 9.93 4.65
N GLY A 195 2.58 8.90 4.06
CA GLY A 195 2.98 7.66 4.73
C GLY A 195 4.44 7.78 5.18
N ALA A 196 4.68 7.89 6.47
CA ALA A 196 6.01 8.13 7.03
C ALA A 196 6.42 7.06 8.05
N LYS A 197 7.72 6.92 8.26
CA LYS A 197 8.25 6.02 9.27
C LYS A 197 7.85 6.49 10.69
N MET A 198 7.30 5.58 11.49
CA MET A 198 6.92 5.88 12.87
C MET A 198 8.13 6.23 13.73
N GLU A 199 9.22 5.45 13.58
CA GLU A 199 10.48 5.71 14.26
C GLU A 199 11.02 7.11 13.91
N GLY A 200 11.29 7.92 14.91
CA GLY A 200 11.72 9.30 14.76
C GLY A 200 10.60 10.31 14.51
N THR A 201 9.34 9.87 14.39
CA THR A 201 8.18 10.76 14.26
C THR A 201 7.67 11.17 15.63
N SER A 202 7.62 12.47 15.91
CA SER A 202 7.05 13.01 17.14
C SER A 202 5.57 13.43 16.98
N ARG A 203 4.84 13.51 18.10
CA ARG A 203 3.47 14.07 18.11
C ARG A 203 3.44 15.50 17.57
N ALA A 204 4.45 16.32 17.87
CA ALA A 204 4.55 17.69 17.38
C ALA A 204 4.73 17.73 15.86
N ALA A 205 5.51 16.81 15.28
CA ALA A 205 5.68 16.71 13.83
C ALA A 205 4.37 16.28 13.13
N VAL A 206 3.64 15.31 13.69
CA VAL A 206 2.31 14.92 13.17
C VAL A 206 1.34 16.07 13.25
N LYS A 207 1.31 16.83 14.36
CA LYS A 207 0.46 18.02 14.50
C LYS A 207 0.79 19.06 13.41
N LYS A 208 2.07 19.35 13.20
CA LYS A 208 2.53 20.28 12.16
C LYS A 208 2.12 19.83 10.76
N ALA A 209 2.22 18.54 10.44
CA ALA A 209 1.77 17.98 9.16
C ALA A 209 0.25 18.16 8.98
N LYS A 210 -0.55 17.90 10.02
CA LYS A 210 -2.01 18.15 9.99
C LYS A 210 -2.37 19.61 9.81
N GLU A 211 -1.70 20.52 10.52
CA GLU A 211 -1.85 21.97 10.36
C GLU A 211 -1.48 22.43 8.94
N ALA A 212 -0.57 21.70 8.28
CA ALA A 212 -0.21 21.90 6.88
C ALA A 212 -1.21 21.28 5.88
N GLY A 213 -2.32 20.69 6.35
CA GLY A 213 -3.37 20.08 5.54
C GLY A 213 -3.11 18.64 5.12
N LEU A 214 -2.15 17.94 5.78
CA LEU A 214 -1.83 16.56 5.45
C LEU A 214 -2.57 15.56 6.37
N THR A 215 -3.07 14.47 5.78
CA THR A 215 -3.37 13.24 6.50
C THR A 215 -2.08 12.44 6.65
N VAL A 216 -1.83 11.87 7.84
CA VAL A 216 -0.60 11.14 8.15
C VAL A 216 -0.93 9.68 8.43
N SER A 217 -0.25 8.77 7.73
CA SER A 217 -0.19 7.34 7.98
C SER A 217 1.21 6.99 8.50
N LEU A 218 1.32 6.17 9.54
CA LEU A 218 2.61 5.79 10.15
C LEU A 218 2.85 4.30 10.01
N TRP A 219 4.08 3.92 9.60
CA TRP A 219 4.52 2.54 9.42
C TRP A 219 5.94 2.31 9.96
N PRO A 220 6.33 1.10 10.33
CA PRO A 220 5.44 0.04 10.77
C PRO A 220 4.82 0.42 12.12
N GLY A 221 3.52 0.16 12.26
CA GLY A 221 2.93 0.06 13.58
C GLY A 221 3.26 -1.34 14.11
N LEU A 222 4.05 -1.43 15.15
CA LEU A 222 4.21 -2.68 15.88
C LEU A 222 3.16 -2.65 17.01
N CYS A 223 2.09 -3.42 16.88
CA CYS A 223 1.38 -3.89 18.07
C CYS A 223 2.26 -4.95 18.70
N VAL A 224 2.83 -4.63 19.83
CA VAL A 224 3.40 -5.63 20.72
C VAL A 224 2.27 -5.94 21.70
N GLU A 225 1.74 -7.16 21.67
CA GLU A 225 0.96 -7.63 22.79
C GLU A 225 1.91 -7.74 23.99
N ASP A 226 1.59 -7.04 25.09
CA ASP A 226 2.22 -7.22 26.38
C ASP A 226 1.74 -8.51 27.04
#